data_509ef8ef8f72164aaa35a2640d7ed5dd
#
_entry.id   509ef8ef8f72164aaa35a2640d7ed5dd
#
_cell.length_a   1.000
_cell.length_b   1.000
_cell.length_c   1.000
_cell.angle_alpha   90.00
_cell.angle_beta   90.00
_cell.angle_gamma   90.00
#
_symmetry.space_group_name_H-M   'P 1'
#
loop_
_entity.id
_entity.type
_entity.pdbx_description
1 polymer ?
#
loop_
_entity_poly.entity_id
_entity_poly.type
_entity_poly.pdbx_seq_one_letter_code
_entity_poly.pdbx_strand_id
1 'polypeptide(L)'
;MASSRREFLIVSGGTLAASALNLAHPSALRANPLGRPIGLELYTVNAELDKDYEGTLKKVAEVGYTEIEAGVSTKRAAADAKKAFDTAGLKCHSLHIGMGGIEEAIPYAKEVGAKYVISSVTFPVPPKPGPDGKIDMKALFAQLSSFTLDDYKLIAARCNDMGKKAKDAGLQFGYHNHNFEFKPQSGGAYGYDIILKNTNPSLVTFELDCGWMAAAGHDPAEYLTKYSNRYSLLHIKDFHPTDAPSTGLSPDDRPKPAELGRGHIDYKPIFAAAKKANIEYYYVEQEPPFTTTPALEAIKIDYDYLHAMV
;
A
#
# COMPACT_ATOMS: atom_id res chain seq x y z
N MET A 1 1.54 67.17 -46.83
CA MET A 1 2.77 67.44 -46.07
C MET A 1 2.84 66.40 -44.96
N ALA A 2 3.72 65.45 -45.14
CA ALA A 2 3.87 64.29 -44.31
C ALA A 2 4.99 64.55 -43.24
N SER A 3 4.78 64.11 -42.03
CA SER A 3 5.93 64.00 -41.08
C SER A 3 5.79 62.64 -40.36
N SER A 4 6.74 61.81 -40.68
CA SER A 4 7.01 60.55 -40.03
C SER A 4 7.77 60.79 -38.69
N ARG A 5 7.35 60.09 -37.63
CA ARG A 5 8.18 59.92 -36.43
C ARG A 5 8.27 58.44 -36.07
N ARG A 6 9.49 57.94 -36.26
CA ARG A 6 9.96 56.68 -35.66
C ARG A 6 10.23 56.90 -34.19
N GLU A 7 9.56 56.20 -33.34
CA GLU A 7 9.97 56.08 -31.93
C GLU A 7 10.72 54.77 -31.70
N PHE A 8 11.88 54.94 -31.14
CA PHE A 8 12.79 53.89 -30.68
C PHE A 8 12.24 53.32 -29.38
N LEU A 9 11.90 52.03 -29.35
CA LEU A 9 11.64 51.29 -28.11
C LEU A 9 12.92 50.59 -27.67
N ILE A 10 13.44 51.01 -26.51
CA ILE A 10 14.50 50.31 -25.78
C ILE A 10 13.88 49.09 -25.10
N VAL A 11 14.30 47.91 -25.51
CA VAL A 11 13.96 46.65 -24.81
C VAL A 11 14.93 46.45 -23.68
N SER A 12 14.49 46.71 -22.45
CA SER A 12 15.19 46.29 -21.25
C SER A 12 15.01 44.78 -21.04
N GLY A 13 16.13 44.07 -21.11
CA GLY A 13 16.15 42.62 -20.86
C GLY A 13 15.80 42.27 -19.41
N GLY A 14 14.64 41.77 -19.23
CA GLY A 14 14.25 41.07 -18.00
C GLY A 14 14.51 39.56 -18.17
N THR A 15 15.46 39.05 -17.43
CA THR A 15 15.69 37.60 -17.29
C THR A 15 14.48 36.96 -16.61
N LEU A 16 13.61 36.33 -17.38
CA LEU A 16 12.57 35.44 -16.87
C LEU A 16 13.27 34.16 -16.39
N ALA A 17 13.40 34.02 -15.09
CA ALA A 17 13.66 32.72 -14.47
C ALA A 17 12.47 31.84 -14.75
N ALA A 18 12.60 30.91 -15.70
CA ALA A 18 11.65 29.85 -15.92
C ALA A 18 11.70 28.90 -14.73
N SER A 19 10.78 29.08 -13.80
CA SER A 19 10.43 28.05 -12.84
C SER A 19 9.92 26.85 -13.63
N ALA A 20 10.75 25.82 -13.77
CA ALA A 20 10.32 24.53 -14.31
C ALA A 20 9.31 23.93 -13.31
N LEU A 21 8.02 24.23 -13.49
CA LEU A 21 6.97 23.39 -13.00
C LEU A 21 7.17 22.04 -13.72
N ASN A 22 7.58 21.03 -12.98
CA ASN A 22 7.47 19.64 -13.39
C ASN A 22 5.97 19.32 -13.52
N LEU A 23 5.40 19.70 -14.64
CA LEU A 23 4.12 19.18 -15.10
C LEU A 23 4.39 17.72 -15.44
N ALA A 24 3.94 16.82 -14.57
CA ALA A 24 3.88 15.40 -14.91
C ALA A 24 3.29 15.29 -16.32
N HIS A 25 4.07 14.74 -17.25
CA HIS A 25 3.65 14.66 -18.64
C HIS A 25 2.37 13.83 -18.69
N PRO A 26 1.28 14.30 -19.32
CA PRO A 26 0.03 13.54 -19.43
C PRO A 26 0.20 12.14 -20.07
N SER A 27 1.28 11.95 -20.82
CA SER A 27 1.67 10.67 -21.39
C SER A 27 2.17 9.65 -20.34
N ALA A 28 2.82 10.08 -19.26
CA ALA A 28 3.29 9.18 -18.20
C ALA A 28 2.14 8.58 -17.39
N LEU A 29 1.02 9.30 -17.21
CA LEU A 29 -0.18 8.80 -16.56
C LEU A 29 -0.99 7.82 -17.45
N ARG A 30 -0.76 7.84 -18.77
CA ARG A 30 -1.44 6.93 -19.71
C ARG A 30 -0.75 5.57 -19.84
N ALA A 31 0.47 5.47 -19.36
CA ALA A 31 1.32 4.28 -19.51
C ALA A 31 1.28 3.37 -18.26
N ASN A 32 0.21 3.42 -17.47
CA ASN A 32 0.02 2.51 -16.34
C ASN A 32 -1.43 2.02 -16.27
N PRO A 33 -1.68 0.86 -15.64
CA PRO A 33 -2.94 0.13 -15.80
C PRO A 33 -4.18 0.86 -15.31
N LEU A 34 -4.06 1.73 -14.30
CA LEU A 34 -5.20 2.48 -13.75
C LEU A 34 -5.23 3.95 -14.18
N GLY A 35 -4.23 4.44 -14.95
CA GLY A 35 -4.10 5.85 -15.29
C GLY A 35 -3.85 6.73 -14.05
N ARG A 36 -3.29 6.17 -13.00
CA ARG A 36 -2.93 6.81 -11.72
C ARG A 36 -1.46 6.57 -11.42
N PRO A 37 -0.80 7.40 -10.60
CA PRO A 37 0.59 7.17 -10.20
C PRO A 37 0.76 5.78 -9.59
N ILE A 38 1.90 5.16 -9.88
CA ILE A 38 2.29 3.89 -9.25
C ILE A 38 2.88 4.24 -7.89
N GLY A 39 2.34 3.63 -6.83
CA GLY A 39 2.83 3.75 -5.46
C GLY A 39 3.74 2.60 -5.06
N LEU A 40 4.52 2.81 -4.00
CA LEU A 40 5.35 1.80 -3.36
C LEU A 40 5.01 1.71 -1.87
N GLU A 41 4.77 0.50 -1.36
CA GLU A 41 4.81 0.22 0.08
C GLU A 41 6.27 0.18 0.54
N LEU A 42 6.62 1.10 1.44
CA LEU A 42 8.00 1.29 1.91
C LEU A 42 8.55 0.10 2.71
N TYR A 43 7.69 -0.81 3.19
CA TYR A 43 8.13 -2.06 3.80
C TYR A 43 9.05 -2.86 2.87
N THR A 44 8.82 -2.81 1.57
CA THR A 44 9.65 -3.46 0.53
C THR A 44 11.13 -3.07 0.63
N VAL A 45 11.42 -1.83 0.98
CA VAL A 45 12.79 -1.28 1.08
C VAL A 45 13.19 -0.95 2.53
N ASN A 46 12.51 -1.55 3.50
CA ASN A 46 12.69 -1.22 4.92
C ASN A 46 14.14 -1.42 5.41
N ALA A 47 14.82 -2.48 4.93
CA ALA A 47 16.22 -2.72 5.28
C ALA A 47 17.18 -1.66 4.73
N GLU A 48 16.86 -1.07 3.59
CA GLU A 48 17.60 0.03 2.97
C GLU A 48 17.30 1.36 3.68
N LEU A 49 16.04 1.60 4.05
CA LEU A 49 15.63 2.76 4.85
C LEU A 49 16.31 2.79 6.23
N ASP A 50 16.49 1.64 6.85
CA ASP A 50 17.20 1.52 8.14
C ASP A 50 18.70 1.89 8.01
N LYS A 51 19.31 1.74 6.83
CA LYS A 51 20.73 2.08 6.56
C LYS A 51 20.89 3.54 6.14
N ASP A 52 20.04 4.01 5.23
CA ASP A 52 20.08 5.35 4.64
C ASP A 52 18.66 5.77 4.22
N TYR A 53 17.97 6.45 5.12
CA TYR A 53 16.56 6.80 4.92
C TYR A 53 16.35 7.75 3.75
N GLU A 54 17.05 8.88 3.75
CA GLU A 54 16.89 9.93 2.74
C GLU A 54 17.41 9.47 1.37
N GLY A 55 18.55 8.79 1.35
CA GLY A 55 19.12 8.22 0.11
C GLY A 55 18.24 7.13 -0.49
N THR A 56 17.59 6.31 0.33
CA THR A 56 16.65 5.29 -0.15
C THR A 56 15.39 5.91 -0.74
N LEU A 57 14.77 6.90 -0.07
CA LEU A 57 13.61 7.62 -0.60
C LEU A 57 13.93 8.29 -1.94
N LYS A 58 15.11 8.90 -2.06
CA LYS A 58 15.57 9.48 -3.33
C LYS A 58 15.65 8.43 -4.43
N LYS A 59 16.21 7.24 -4.15
CA LYS A 59 16.27 6.14 -5.12
C LYS A 59 14.90 5.62 -5.52
N VAL A 60 13.95 5.54 -4.59
CA VAL A 60 12.54 5.21 -4.87
C VAL A 60 11.94 6.20 -5.86
N ALA A 61 12.15 7.50 -5.64
CA ALA A 61 11.68 8.54 -6.56
C ALA A 61 12.40 8.50 -7.92
N GLU A 62 13.72 8.19 -7.95
CA GLU A 62 14.50 8.05 -9.18
C GLU A 62 14.04 6.87 -10.05
N VAL A 63 13.49 5.81 -9.46
CA VAL A 63 12.83 4.70 -10.20
C VAL A 63 11.59 5.21 -10.94
N GLY A 64 10.86 6.16 -10.36
CA GLY A 64 9.66 6.74 -10.95
C GLY A 64 8.43 6.72 -10.04
N TYR A 65 8.51 6.12 -8.86
CA TYR A 65 7.45 6.18 -7.88
C TYR A 65 7.24 7.62 -7.39
N THR A 66 5.99 8.03 -7.27
CA THR A 66 5.62 9.37 -6.77
C THR A 66 4.69 9.29 -5.57
N GLU A 67 4.10 8.14 -5.34
CA GLU A 67 3.21 7.84 -4.22
C GLU A 67 3.85 6.75 -3.35
N ILE A 68 3.67 6.87 -2.04
CA ILE A 68 4.15 5.85 -1.10
C ILE A 68 3.07 5.52 -0.08
N GLU A 69 3.13 4.29 0.38
CA GLU A 69 2.56 3.87 1.64
C GLU A 69 3.68 3.65 2.64
N ALA A 70 3.48 4.03 3.89
CA ALA A 70 4.50 3.95 4.92
C ALA A 70 3.95 3.29 6.19
N GLY A 71 4.81 2.81 7.07
CA GLY A 71 4.44 2.39 8.41
C GLY A 71 4.62 3.49 9.45
N VAL A 72 3.86 3.45 10.55
CA VAL A 72 4.16 4.26 11.73
C VAL A 72 5.54 3.90 12.26
N SER A 73 6.44 4.88 12.26
CA SER A 73 7.80 4.67 12.73
C SER A 73 7.95 5.05 14.21
N THR A 74 8.46 4.15 15.01
CA THR A 74 8.90 4.45 16.39
C THR A 74 10.31 5.06 16.44
N LYS A 75 11.05 5.00 15.33
CA LYS A 75 12.44 5.50 15.21
C LYS A 75 12.52 6.93 14.67
N ARG A 76 11.45 7.45 14.05
CA ARG A 76 11.45 8.76 13.37
C ARG A 76 10.15 9.52 13.67
N ALA A 77 10.29 10.78 14.06
CA ALA A 77 9.14 11.66 14.26
C ALA A 77 8.41 11.89 12.91
N ALA A 78 7.09 12.05 12.98
CA ALA A 78 6.26 12.23 11.79
C ALA A 78 6.67 13.46 10.96
N ALA A 79 7.03 14.57 11.60
CA ALA A 79 7.49 15.77 10.93
C ALA A 79 8.80 15.55 10.14
N ASP A 80 9.74 14.75 10.70
CA ASP A 80 10.99 14.40 10.00
C ASP A 80 10.73 13.46 8.82
N ALA A 81 9.82 12.50 8.99
CA ALA A 81 9.39 11.61 7.91
C ALA A 81 8.75 12.42 6.77
N LYS A 82 7.80 13.31 7.10
CA LYS A 82 7.18 14.20 6.11
C LYS A 82 8.20 15.04 5.35
N LYS A 83 9.13 15.66 6.07
CA LYS A 83 10.19 16.46 5.44
C LYS A 83 11.03 15.64 4.47
N ALA A 84 11.35 14.40 4.82
CA ALA A 84 12.10 13.50 3.94
C ALA A 84 11.28 13.10 2.69
N PHE A 85 9.98 12.78 2.85
CA PHE A 85 9.08 12.52 1.72
C PHE A 85 8.97 13.72 0.78
N ASP A 86 8.72 14.91 1.32
CA ASP A 86 8.62 16.15 0.54
C ASP A 86 9.95 16.45 -0.21
N THR A 87 11.11 16.23 0.44
CA THR A 87 12.42 16.42 -0.17
C THR A 87 12.67 15.44 -1.32
N ALA A 88 12.21 14.21 -1.20
CA ALA A 88 12.30 13.22 -2.26
C ALA A 88 11.23 13.40 -3.36
N GLY A 89 10.24 14.27 -3.18
CA GLY A 89 9.11 14.44 -4.09
C GLY A 89 8.07 13.33 -4.00
N LEU A 90 8.02 12.59 -2.89
CA LEU A 90 7.10 11.50 -2.64
C LEU A 90 5.89 11.96 -1.81
N LYS A 91 4.71 11.41 -2.08
CA LYS A 91 3.48 11.71 -1.34
C LYS A 91 3.00 10.46 -0.60
N CYS A 92 2.82 10.59 0.71
CA CYS A 92 2.28 9.53 1.53
C CYS A 92 0.76 9.71 1.69
N HIS A 93 -0.03 8.86 1.02
CA HIS A 93 -1.49 8.91 1.12
C HIS A 93 -2.07 7.84 2.05
N SER A 94 -1.30 6.83 2.36
CA SER A 94 -1.68 5.71 3.21
C SER A 94 -0.59 5.37 4.20
N LEU A 95 -1.00 4.92 5.40
CA LEU A 95 -0.10 4.60 6.49
C LEU A 95 -0.55 3.32 7.19
N HIS A 96 0.32 2.30 7.21
CA HIS A 96 0.11 1.10 8.02
C HIS A 96 0.32 1.37 9.49
N ILE A 97 -0.67 1.04 10.32
CA ILE A 97 -0.61 1.26 11.78
C ILE A 97 0.18 0.18 12.53
N GLY A 98 0.58 -0.88 11.84
CA GLY A 98 1.32 -1.99 12.45
C GLY A 98 0.56 -2.62 13.63
N MET A 99 1.30 -3.14 14.62
CA MET A 99 0.71 -3.68 15.86
C MET A 99 0.43 -2.61 16.92
N GLY A 100 0.80 -1.35 16.66
CA GLY A 100 0.44 -0.20 17.49
C GLY A 100 -1.06 0.09 17.44
N GLY A 101 -1.52 0.98 18.28
CA GLY A 101 -2.92 1.38 18.30
C GLY A 101 -3.24 2.43 17.24
N ILE A 102 -4.51 2.51 16.87
CA ILE A 102 -5.02 3.56 15.99
C ILE A 102 -4.79 4.96 16.59
N GLU A 103 -4.75 5.06 17.93
CA GLU A 103 -4.52 6.29 18.69
C GLU A 103 -3.12 6.87 18.44
N GLU A 104 -2.11 6.02 18.27
CA GLU A 104 -0.74 6.46 17.94
C GLU A 104 -0.61 6.79 16.45
N ALA A 105 -1.33 6.07 15.60
CA ALA A 105 -1.27 6.26 14.17
C ALA A 105 -1.95 7.56 13.70
N ILE A 106 -3.07 7.97 14.30
CA ILE A 106 -3.82 9.15 13.88
C ILE A 106 -2.97 10.43 13.84
N PRO A 107 -2.25 10.84 14.93
CA PRO A 107 -1.43 12.04 14.86
C PRO A 107 -0.29 11.93 13.86
N TYR A 108 0.33 10.76 13.72
CA TYR A 108 1.38 10.51 12.73
C TYR A 108 0.85 10.64 11.29
N ALA A 109 -0.29 10.02 10.99
CA ALA A 109 -0.94 10.07 9.68
C ALA A 109 -1.29 11.51 9.27
N LYS A 110 -1.84 12.30 10.21
CA LYS A 110 -2.18 13.72 9.97
C LYS A 110 -0.94 14.54 9.66
N GLU A 111 0.16 14.32 10.38
CA GLU A 111 1.40 15.06 10.17
C GLU A 111 2.04 14.74 8.81
N VAL A 112 2.09 13.47 8.41
CA VAL A 112 2.63 13.09 7.09
C VAL A 112 1.69 13.42 5.94
N GLY A 113 0.42 13.76 6.21
CA GLY A 113 -0.58 14.12 5.22
C GLY A 113 -1.32 12.90 4.63
N ALA A 114 -1.29 11.75 5.30
CA ALA A 114 -2.01 10.57 4.85
C ALA A 114 -3.52 10.76 4.94
N LYS A 115 -4.26 10.17 4.01
CA LYS A 115 -5.72 10.08 3.98
C LYS A 115 -6.20 8.79 4.65
N TYR A 116 -5.43 7.72 4.49
CA TYR A 116 -5.76 6.38 4.95
C TYR A 116 -4.87 5.95 6.11
N VAL A 117 -5.47 5.20 7.05
CA VAL A 117 -4.76 4.44 8.08
C VAL A 117 -5.18 2.98 7.96
N ILE A 118 -4.23 2.11 7.69
CA ILE A 118 -4.46 0.72 7.31
C ILE A 118 -4.00 -0.22 8.42
N SER A 119 -4.81 -1.21 8.76
CA SER A 119 -4.41 -2.31 9.63
C SER A 119 -4.31 -3.60 8.84
N SER A 120 -3.11 -4.16 8.77
CA SER A 120 -2.84 -5.41 8.05
C SER A 120 -2.98 -6.67 8.91
N VAL A 121 -2.88 -6.53 10.23
CA VAL A 121 -3.10 -7.64 11.17
C VAL A 121 -3.87 -7.13 12.37
N THR A 122 -5.15 -7.45 12.40
CA THR A 122 -6.01 -7.12 13.53
C THR A 122 -6.31 -8.39 14.33
N PHE A 123 -6.04 -8.37 15.63
CA PHE A 123 -6.31 -9.48 16.52
C PHE A 123 -7.62 -9.30 17.26
N PRO A 124 -8.38 -10.40 17.56
CA PRO A 124 -9.54 -10.33 18.45
C PRO A 124 -9.16 -9.75 19.81
N VAL A 125 -8.00 -10.20 20.33
CA VAL A 125 -7.33 -9.64 21.51
C VAL A 125 -5.89 -9.35 21.13
N PRO A 126 -5.39 -8.12 21.32
CA PRO A 126 -4.02 -7.79 20.97
C PRO A 126 -3.00 -8.71 21.66
N PRO A 127 -1.99 -9.18 20.93
CA PRO A 127 -0.92 -9.96 21.53
C PRO A 127 -0.17 -9.11 22.58
N LYS A 128 0.25 -9.74 23.67
CA LYS A 128 1.03 -9.07 24.71
C LYS A 128 2.51 -9.34 24.49
N PRO A 129 3.36 -8.31 24.57
CA PRO A 129 4.80 -8.50 24.58
C PRO A 129 5.25 -9.39 25.75
N GLY A 130 6.28 -10.18 25.51
CA GLY A 130 6.96 -10.92 26.55
C GLY A 130 7.70 -10.01 27.55
N PRO A 131 8.35 -10.58 28.58
CA PRO A 131 9.12 -9.84 29.58
C PRO A 131 10.26 -9.00 29.01
N ASP A 132 10.75 -9.36 27.81
CA ASP A 132 11.78 -8.64 27.05
C ASP A 132 11.21 -7.52 26.16
N GLY A 133 9.91 -7.26 26.23
CA GLY A 133 9.20 -6.27 25.42
C GLY A 133 8.95 -6.70 23.96
N LYS A 134 9.29 -7.95 23.58
CA LYS A 134 9.15 -8.44 22.21
C LYS A 134 7.94 -9.35 22.06
N ILE A 135 7.39 -9.38 20.87
CA ILE A 135 6.35 -10.34 20.48
C ILE A 135 7.03 -11.64 20.03
N ASP A 136 6.55 -12.76 20.57
CA ASP A 136 6.93 -14.08 20.05
C ASP A 136 6.26 -14.31 18.70
N MET A 137 7.05 -14.18 17.61
CA MET A 137 6.57 -14.32 16.25
C MET A 137 6.03 -15.72 15.93
N LYS A 138 6.62 -16.76 16.54
CA LYS A 138 6.11 -18.14 16.34
C LYS A 138 4.73 -18.32 16.99
N ALA A 139 4.56 -17.81 18.21
CA ALA A 139 3.25 -17.81 18.87
C ALA A 139 2.24 -16.95 18.10
N LEU A 140 2.66 -15.82 17.54
CA LEU A 140 1.84 -14.96 16.73
C LEU A 140 1.31 -15.67 15.47
N PHE A 141 2.17 -16.31 14.67
CA PHE A 141 1.77 -17.05 13.49
C PHE A 141 0.85 -18.24 13.84
N ALA A 142 1.12 -18.93 14.94
CA ALA A 142 0.25 -19.99 15.44
C ALA A 142 -1.15 -19.43 15.81
N GLN A 143 -1.23 -18.27 16.43
CA GLN A 143 -2.47 -17.60 16.77
C GLN A 143 -3.26 -17.20 15.49
N LEU A 144 -2.63 -16.58 14.50
CA LEU A 144 -3.28 -16.22 13.23
C LEU A 144 -3.86 -17.45 12.53
N SER A 145 -3.12 -18.55 12.53
CA SER A 145 -3.56 -19.81 11.92
C SER A 145 -4.70 -20.51 12.68
N SER A 146 -5.01 -20.09 13.91
CA SER A 146 -6.04 -20.68 14.78
C SER A 146 -7.34 -19.87 14.86
N PHE A 147 -7.44 -18.72 14.18
CA PHE A 147 -8.64 -17.89 14.22
C PHE A 147 -9.87 -18.65 13.78
N THR A 148 -10.95 -18.47 14.53
CA THR A 148 -12.27 -19.01 14.29
C THR A 148 -13.18 -17.96 13.62
N LEU A 149 -14.37 -18.38 13.15
CA LEU A 149 -15.35 -17.41 12.63
C LEU A 149 -15.78 -16.37 13.67
N ASP A 150 -15.80 -16.72 14.96
CA ASP A 150 -16.15 -15.78 16.02
C ASP A 150 -14.98 -14.78 16.27
N ASP A 151 -13.74 -15.23 16.14
CA ASP A 151 -12.59 -14.31 16.16
C ASP A 151 -12.68 -13.30 15.02
N TYR A 152 -13.03 -13.71 13.81
CA TYR A 152 -13.21 -12.77 12.69
C TYR A 152 -14.37 -11.79 12.88
N LYS A 153 -15.44 -12.17 13.60
CA LYS A 153 -16.49 -11.22 13.99
C LYS A 153 -15.97 -10.18 15.01
N LEU A 154 -15.14 -10.61 15.96
CA LEU A 154 -14.48 -9.68 16.90
C LEU A 154 -13.50 -8.75 16.18
N ILE A 155 -12.74 -9.27 15.23
CA ILE A 155 -11.87 -8.46 14.36
C ILE A 155 -12.71 -7.40 13.61
N ALA A 156 -13.83 -7.77 13.02
CA ALA A 156 -14.71 -6.83 12.31
C ALA A 156 -15.27 -5.75 13.26
N ALA A 157 -15.64 -6.11 14.49
CA ALA A 157 -16.07 -5.12 15.49
C ALA A 157 -14.95 -4.13 15.83
N ARG A 158 -13.72 -4.62 16.03
CA ARG A 158 -12.54 -3.75 16.26
C ARG A 158 -12.24 -2.84 15.06
N CYS A 159 -12.36 -3.35 13.84
CA CYS A 159 -12.21 -2.53 12.63
C CYS A 159 -13.26 -1.40 12.60
N ASN A 160 -14.51 -1.67 12.98
CA ASN A 160 -15.53 -0.62 13.10
C ASN A 160 -15.17 0.44 14.16
N ASP A 161 -14.64 0.03 15.32
CA ASP A 161 -14.21 0.94 16.36
C ASP A 161 -13.02 1.81 15.90
N MET A 162 -12.02 1.21 15.26
CA MET A 162 -10.89 1.93 14.67
C MET A 162 -11.35 2.86 13.55
N GLY A 163 -12.28 2.39 12.72
CA GLY A 163 -12.87 3.19 11.64
C GLY A 163 -13.61 4.41 12.16
N LYS A 164 -14.34 4.28 13.30
CA LYS A 164 -14.97 5.41 13.95
C LYS A 164 -13.94 6.44 14.41
N LYS A 165 -12.88 6.01 15.10
CA LYS A 165 -11.81 6.90 15.60
C LYS A 165 -11.09 7.62 14.46
N ALA A 166 -10.76 6.90 13.37
CA ALA A 166 -10.15 7.48 12.18
C ALA A 166 -11.07 8.55 11.57
N LYS A 167 -12.35 8.24 11.38
CA LYS A 167 -13.36 9.16 10.83
C LYS A 167 -13.53 10.42 11.69
N ASP A 168 -13.61 10.27 13.00
CA ASP A 168 -13.70 11.39 13.94
C ASP A 168 -12.46 12.31 13.85
N ALA A 169 -11.31 11.76 13.43
CA ALA A 169 -10.06 12.50 13.19
C ALA A 169 -9.93 13.05 11.75
N GLY A 170 -10.89 12.80 10.86
CA GLY A 170 -10.86 13.22 9.46
C GLY A 170 -10.05 12.29 8.54
N LEU A 171 -9.79 11.04 8.98
CA LEU A 171 -9.09 10.00 8.22
C LEU A 171 -10.05 8.87 7.84
N GLN A 172 -9.63 8.03 6.89
CA GLN A 172 -10.34 6.81 6.53
C GLN A 172 -9.56 5.59 7.02
N PHE A 173 -10.23 4.71 7.76
CA PHE A 173 -9.65 3.43 8.16
C PHE A 173 -9.84 2.39 7.06
N GLY A 174 -8.81 1.56 6.82
CA GLY A 174 -8.85 0.42 5.93
C GLY A 174 -8.33 -0.87 6.57
N TYR A 175 -8.84 -2.00 6.09
CA TYR A 175 -8.35 -3.33 6.43
C TYR A 175 -7.59 -3.91 5.24
N HIS A 176 -6.37 -4.39 5.48
CA HIS A 176 -5.51 -5.07 4.52
C HIS A 176 -5.48 -6.57 4.82
N ASN A 177 -5.70 -7.41 3.82
CA ASN A 177 -5.66 -8.85 3.98
C ASN A 177 -4.29 -9.46 3.73
N HIS A 178 -4.09 -10.60 4.36
CA HIS A 178 -3.10 -11.59 3.96
C HIS A 178 -3.78 -12.84 3.41
N ASN A 179 -3.08 -13.98 3.42
CA ASN A 179 -3.60 -15.25 2.96
C ASN A 179 -4.33 -16.06 4.07
N PHE A 180 -4.01 -15.82 5.34
CA PHE A 180 -4.56 -16.60 6.46
C PHE A 180 -6.06 -16.40 6.67
N GLU A 181 -6.63 -15.26 6.27
CA GLU A 181 -8.07 -14.99 6.32
C GLU A 181 -8.87 -15.86 5.36
N PHE A 182 -8.20 -16.44 4.37
CA PHE A 182 -8.80 -17.34 3.39
C PHE A 182 -8.65 -18.82 3.77
N LYS A 183 -8.12 -19.13 4.95
CA LYS A 183 -8.12 -20.49 5.46
C LYS A 183 -9.55 -20.98 5.61
N PRO A 184 -9.93 -22.12 4.98
CA PRO A 184 -11.29 -22.64 5.06
C PRO A 184 -11.70 -22.91 6.51
N GLN A 185 -12.84 -22.39 6.91
CA GLN A 185 -13.46 -22.59 8.21
C GLN A 185 -14.60 -23.63 8.10
N SER A 186 -15.21 -23.97 9.22
CA SER A 186 -16.37 -24.88 9.23
C SER A 186 -17.48 -24.34 8.31
N GLY A 187 -18.07 -25.23 7.51
CA GLY A 187 -19.11 -24.88 6.54
C GLY A 187 -18.60 -24.16 5.27
N GLY A 188 -17.28 -24.15 5.03
CA GLY A 188 -16.68 -23.56 3.82
C GLY A 188 -16.65 -22.02 3.82
N ALA A 189 -16.86 -21.38 4.97
CA ALA A 189 -16.74 -19.92 5.11
C ALA A 189 -15.28 -19.50 5.22
N TYR A 190 -15.00 -18.24 4.87
CA TYR A 190 -13.69 -17.61 5.01
C TYR A 190 -13.76 -16.45 5.99
N GLY A 191 -12.69 -16.26 6.77
CA GLY A 191 -12.57 -15.14 7.71
C GLY A 191 -12.68 -13.80 7.02
N TYR A 192 -12.08 -13.66 5.84
CA TYR A 192 -12.15 -12.43 5.03
C TYR A 192 -13.60 -12.03 4.71
N ASP A 193 -14.43 -12.98 4.29
CA ASP A 193 -15.85 -12.72 4.02
C ASP A 193 -16.62 -12.29 5.28
N ILE A 194 -16.24 -12.81 6.44
CA ILE A 194 -16.85 -12.39 7.71
C ILE A 194 -16.49 -10.93 8.02
N ILE A 195 -15.23 -10.54 7.84
CA ILE A 195 -14.80 -9.15 8.03
C ILE A 195 -15.53 -8.23 7.05
N LEU A 196 -15.57 -8.57 5.76
CA LEU A 196 -16.28 -7.79 4.73
C LEU A 196 -17.76 -7.56 5.08
N LYS A 197 -18.46 -8.61 5.55
CA LYS A 197 -19.90 -8.58 5.84
C LYS A 197 -20.22 -7.85 7.14
N ASN A 198 -19.34 -7.91 8.14
CA ASN A 198 -19.61 -7.39 9.49
C ASN A 198 -18.98 -6.00 9.75
N THR A 199 -18.27 -5.43 8.78
CA THR A 199 -17.76 -4.07 8.88
C THR A 199 -18.71 -3.08 8.19
N ASN A 200 -18.86 -1.90 8.82
CA ASN A 200 -19.68 -0.80 8.30
C ASN A 200 -18.96 -0.10 7.13
N PRO A 201 -19.54 -0.07 5.92
CA PRO A 201 -18.91 0.57 4.75
C PRO A 201 -18.62 2.07 4.91
N SER A 202 -19.32 2.74 5.82
CA SER A 202 -19.09 4.18 6.10
C SER A 202 -17.91 4.43 7.04
N LEU A 203 -17.36 3.36 7.64
CA LEU A 203 -16.26 3.43 8.61
C LEU A 203 -15.02 2.70 8.11
N VAL A 204 -15.20 1.58 7.39
CA VAL A 204 -14.12 0.68 7.00
C VAL A 204 -14.13 0.48 5.51
N THR A 205 -13.06 0.88 4.84
CA THR A 205 -12.72 0.46 3.48
C THR A 205 -11.75 -0.72 3.52
N PHE A 206 -11.39 -1.24 2.35
CA PHE A 206 -10.42 -2.31 2.23
C PHE A 206 -9.29 -1.90 1.29
N GLU A 207 -8.12 -2.32 1.65
CA GLU A 207 -6.95 -2.43 0.79
C GLU A 207 -6.81 -3.90 0.44
N LEU A 208 -7.10 -4.23 -0.83
CA LEU A 208 -7.00 -5.60 -1.29
C LEU A 208 -5.56 -5.94 -1.62
N ASP A 209 -4.97 -6.83 -0.86
CA ASP A 209 -3.72 -7.46 -1.30
C ASP A 209 -4.03 -8.56 -2.31
N CYS A 210 -3.76 -8.26 -3.58
CA CYS A 210 -4.04 -9.16 -4.69
C CYS A 210 -3.13 -10.39 -4.68
N GLY A 211 -1.88 -10.23 -4.25
CA GLY A 211 -0.91 -11.32 -4.20
C GLY A 211 -1.27 -12.35 -3.12
N TRP A 212 -1.53 -11.89 -1.90
CA TRP A 212 -1.92 -12.79 -0.82
C TRP A 212 -3.25 -13.50 -1.07
N MET A 213 -4.22 -12.80 -1.67
CA MET A 213 -5.48 -13.43 -2.08
C MET A 213 -5.28 -14.50 -3.14
N ALA A 214 -4.47 -14.22 -4.18
CA ALA A 214 -4.15 -15.19 -5.22
C ALA A 214 -3.36 -16.39 -4.66
N ALA A 215 -2.40 -16.16 -3.77
CA ALA A 215 -1.65 -17.23 -3.10
C ALA A 215 -2.54 -18.16 -2.28
N ALA A 216 -3.64 -17.63 -1.73
CA ALA A 216 -4.67 -18.44 -1.04
C ALA A 216 -5.64 -19.15 -2.00
N GLY A 217 -5.46 -19.04 -3.31
CA GLY A 217 -6.27 -19.72 -4.32
C GLY A 217 -7.57 -18.99 -4.66
N HIS A 218 -7.67 -17.69 -4.37
CA HIS A 218 -8.85 -16.86 -4.69
C HIS A 218 -8.54 -15.87 -5.81
N ASP A 219 -9.56 -15.49 -6.58
CA ASP A 219 -9.43 -14.52 -7.67
C ASP A 219 -9.70 -13.08 -7.17
N PRO A 220 -8.68 -12.20 -7.14
CA PRO A 220 -8.88 -10.80 -6.76
C PRO A 220 -9.87 -10.05 -7.67
N ALA A 221 -9.94 -10.40 -8.97
CA ALA A 221 -10.87 -9.76 -9.90
C ALA A 221 -12.34 -10.09 -9.59
N GLU A 222 -12.62 -11.31 -9.12
CA GLU A 222 -13.96 -11.67 -8.63
C GLU A 222 -14.36 -10.84 -7.42
N TYR A 223 -13.47 -10.72 -6.42
CA TYR A 223 -13.72 -9.93 -5.21
C TYR A 223 -13.91 -8.45 -5.51
N LEU A 224 -13.06 -7.85 -6.36
CA LEU A 224 -13.19 -6.47 -6.81
C LEU A 224 -14.51 -6.23 -7.55
N THR A 225 -14.97 -7.20 -8.32
CA THR A 225 -16.26 -7.09 -9.04
C THR A 225 -17.44 -7.23 -8.07
N LYS A 226 -17.39 -8.22 -7.19
CA LYS A 226 -18.49 -8.57 -6.28
C LYS A 226 -18.70 -7.53 -5.19
N TYR A 227 -17.61 -6.91 -4.71
CA TYR A 227 -17.62 -5.98 -3.60
C TYR A 227 -17.00 -4.62 -3.99
N SER A 228 -17.27 -4.16 -5.21
CA SER A 228 -16.62 -3.00 -5.83
C SER A 228 -16.66 -1.71 -5.01
N ASN A 229 -17.65 -1.53 -4.14
CA ASN A 229 -17.81 -0.36 -3.28
C ASN A 229 -17.13 -0.51 -1.90
N ARG A 230 -16.39 -1.59 -1.68
CA ARG A 230 -15.69 -1.84 -0.42
C ARG A 230 -14.20 -1.54 -0.48
N TYR A 231 -13.62 -1.45 -1.68
CA TYR A 231 -12.19 -1.29 -1.90
C TYR A 231 -11.85 0.13 -2.30
N SER A 232 -10.80 0.68 -1.68
CA SER A 232 -10.23 1.98 -2.05
C SER A 232 -8.78 1.86 -2.51
N LEU A 233 -8.05 0.85 -2.03
CA LEU A 233 -6.64 0.65 -2.27
C LEU A 233 -6.35 -0.79 -2.69
N LEU A 234 -5.18 -0.98 -3.34
CA LEU A 234 -4.64 -2.30 -3.68
C LEU A 234 -3.17 -2.41 -3.28
N HIS A 235 -2.77 -3.60 -2.84
CA HIS A 235 -1.38 -4.05 -2.92
C HIS A 235 -1.19 -4.96 -4.13
N ILE A 236 -0.12 -4.69 -4.84
CA ILE A 236 0.27 -5.38 -6.07
C ILE A 236 1.59 -6.09 -5.81
N LYS A 237 1.56 -7.40 -5.68
CA LYS A 237 2.74 -8.25 -5.49
C LYS A 237 2.60 -9.57 -6.24
N ASP A 238 3.69 -10.23 -6.54
CA ASP A 238 3.68 -11.50 -7.24
C ASP A 238 4.42 -12.57 -6.44
N PHE A 239 4.06 -13.81 -6.70
CA PHE A 239 4.65 -14.97 -6.08
C PHE A 239 4.99 -16.02 -7.13
N HIS A 240 6.02 -16.80 -6.88
CA HIS A 240 6.26 -18.01 -7.66
C HIS A 240 5.10 -19.00 -7.47
N PRO A 241 4.74 -19.77 -8.53
CA PRO A 241 3.66 -20.74 -8.44
C PRO A 241 3.95 -21.78 -7.34
N THR A 242 2.89 -22.21 -6.66
CA THR A 242 2.91 -23.28 -5.64
C THR A 242 2.02 -24.43 -6.08
N ASP A 243 2.30 -25.66 -5.61
CA ASP A 243 1.50 -26.84 -5.94
C ASP A 243 0.10 -26.81 -5.33
N ALA A 244 -0.11 -26.01 -4.28
CA ALA A 244 -1.38 -25.86 -3.58
C ALA A 244 -1.52 -24.43 -3.02
N PRO A 245 -2.77 -23.96 -2.78
CA PRO A 245 -3.00 -22.70 -2.11
C PRO A 245 -2.31 -22.63 -0.74
N SER A 246 -1.69 -21.49 -0.45
CA SER A 246 -1.03 -21.21 0.83
C SER A 246 -1.89 -20.29 1.68
N THR A 247 -2.18 -20.70 2.91
CA THR A 247 -2.92 -19.89 3.91
C THR A 247 -2.11 -19.69 5.20
N GLY A 248 -0.81 -19.91 5.16
CA GLY A 248 0.10 -19.71 6.28
C GLY A 248 1.07 -18.58 6.03
N LEU A 249 1.49 -17.91 7.11
CA LEU A 249 2.48 -16.81 7.09
C LEU A 249 3.84 -17.22 7.63
N SER A 250 4.00 -18.45 8.15
CA SER A 250 5.30 -18.91 8.62
C SER A 250 6.29 -18.98 7.45
N PRO A 251 7.60 -18.84 7.70
CA PRO A 251 8.61 -18.91 6.63
C PRO A 251 8.55 -20.21 5.79
N ASP A 252 8.04 -21.29 6.37
CA ASP A 252 7.93 -22.59 5.69
C ASP A 252 6.63 -22.71 4.87
N ASP A 253 5.58 -21.96 5.22
CA ASP A 253 4.26 -22.05 4.61
C ASP A 253 3.97 -20.97 3.57
N ARG A 254 4.62 -19.80 3.67
CA ARG A 254 4.35 -18.70 2.76
C ARG A 254 4.92 -18.95 1.36
N PRO A 255 4.24 -18.47 0.29
CA PRO A 255 4.76 -18.56 -1.06
C PRO A 255 6.04 -17.72 -1.21
N LYS A 256 6.90 -18.11 -2.15
CA LYS A 256 8.13 -17.38 -2.44
C LYS A 256 7.81 -16.11 -3.24
N PRO A 257 8.25 -14.92 -2.78
CA PRO A 257 8.06 -13.69 -3.52
C PRO A 257 8.74 -13.72 -4.89
N ALA A 258 8.14 -13.04 -5.85
CA ALA A 258 8.69 -12.81 -7.18
C ALA A 258 8.45 -11.35 -7.57
N GLU A 259 9.31 -10.81 -8.43
CA GLU A 259 9.05 -9.53 -9.09
C GLU A 259 7.83 -9.66 -10.01
N LEU A 260 7.09 -8.57 -10.17
CA LEU A 260 5.89 -8.54 -11.02
C LEU A 260 6.18 -9.02 -12.43
N GLY A 261 5.34 -9.93 -12.91
CA GLY A 261 5.47 -10.58 -14.20
C GLY A 261 6.51 -11.71 -14.26
N ARG A 262 7.19 -12.00 -13.16
CA ARG A 262 8.08 -13.16 -13.00
C ARG A 262 7.48 -14.27 -12.14
N GLY A 263 6.35 -13.98 -11.49
CA GLY A 263 5.53 -14.92 -10.75
C GLY A 263 4.45 -15.56 -11.61
N HIS A 264 3.26 -15.76 -11.05
CA HIS A 264 2.17 -16.46 -11.73
C HIS A 264 0.87 -15.64 -11.81
N ILE A 265 0.80 -14.43 -11.25
CA ILE A 265 -0.43 -13.66 -11.16
C ILE A 265 -0.65 -12.83 -12.43
N ASP A 266 -1.78 -13.08 -13.12
CA ASP A 266 -2.18 -12.24 -14.26
C ASP A 266 -2.92 -11.00 -13.75
N TYR A 267 -2.24 -9.86 -13.81
CA TYR A 267 -2.79 -8.58 -13.35
C TYR A 267 -3.76 -7.92 -14.34
N LYS A 268 -3.86 -8.36 -15.60
CA LYS A 268 -4.76 -7.73 -16.58
C LYS A 268 -6.23 -7.76 -16.16
N PRO A 269 -6.83 -8.93 -15.80
CA PRO A 269 -8.19 -8.97 -15.32
C PRO A 269 -8.39 -8.23 -13.99
N ILE A 270 -7.38 -8.26 -13.10
CA ILE A 270 -7.42 -7.56 -11.80
C ILE A 270 -7.52 -6.05 -12.03
N PHE A 271 -6.66 -5.46 -12.87
CA PHE A 271 -6.73 -4.03 -13.18
C PHE A 271 -7.99 -3.65 -13.94
N ALA A 272 -8.55 -4.51 -14.78
CA ALA A 272 -9.82 -4.27 -15.45
C ALA A 272 -10.97 -4.17 -14.43
N ALA A 273 -10.98 -5.03 -13.41
CA ALA A 273 -11.95 -4.98 -12.30
C ALA A 273 -11.70 -3.76 -11.38
N ALA A 274 -10.44 -3.49 -11.02
CA ALA A 274 -10.03 -2.36 -10.20
C ALA A 274 -10.45 -1.01 -10.79
N LYS A 275 -10.33 -0.86 -12.10
CA LYS A 275 -10.77 0.34 -12.81
C LYS A 275 -12.28 0.59 -12.67
N LYS A 276 -13.09 -0.48 -12.69
CA LYS A 276 -14.55 -0.41 -12.47
C LYS A 276 -14.90 -0.16 -11.02
N ALA A 277 -14.08 -0.63 -10.09
CA ALA A 277 -14.25 -0.42 -8.65
C ALA A 277 -13.79 0.98 -8.18
N ASN A 278 -13.25 1.82 -9.07
CA ASN A 278 -12.73 3.17 -8.77
C ASN A 278 -11.66 3.18 -7.68
N ILE A 279 -10.72 2.25 -7.73
CA ILE A 279 -9.57 2.21 -6.81
C ILE A 279 -8.85 3.57 -6.86
N GLU A 280 -8.60 4.15 -5.68
CA GLU A 280 -7.95 5.46 -5.56
C GLU A 280 -6.43 5.38 -5.62
N TYR A 281 -5.84 4.40 -4.92
CA TYR A 281 -4.39 4.18 -4.86
C TYR A 281 -4.06 2.71 -5.00
N TYR A 282 -2.87 2.42 -5.50
CA TYR A 282 -2.31 1.08 -5.53
C TYR A 282 -0.80 1.13 -5.32
N TYR A 283 -0.30 0.21 -4.53
CA TYR A 283 1.08 0.17 -4.11
C TYR A 283 1.71 -1.15 -4.49
N VAL A 284 2.90 -1.08 -5.08
CA VAL A 284 3.75 -2.25 -5.24
C VAL A 284 4.28 -2.64 -3.87
N GLU A 285 4.23 -3.92 -3.56
CA GLU A 285 4.92 -4.48 -2.42
C GLU A 285 5.58 -5.79 -2.80
N GLN A 286 6.85 -5.95 -2.45
CA GLN A 286 7.54 -7.23 -2.50
C GLN A 286 8.11 -7.53 -1.11
N GLU A 287 7.83 -8.72 -0.62
CA GLU A 287 8.27 -9.10 0.72
C GLU A 287 9.63 -9.78 0.72
N PRO A 288 10.43 -9.59 1.78
CA PRO A 288 11.66 -10.37 1.94
C PRO A 288 11.36 -11.88 2.11
N PRO A 289 12.30 -12.78 1.79
CA PRO A 289 13.70 -12.48 1.52
C PRO A 289 13.98 -12.14 0.05
N PHE A 290 14.82 -11.13 -0.19
CA PHE A 290 15.37 -10.81 -1.50
C PHE A 290 16.59 -11.70 -1.78
N THR A 291 16.36 -12.89 -2.31
CA THR A 291 17.41 -13.92 -2.46
C THR A 291 18.16 -13.82 -3.78
N THR A 292 17.54 -13.28 -4.82
CA THR A 292 18.09 -13.22 -6.17
C THR A 292 18.34 -11.79 -6.64
N THR A 293 17.40 -10.89 -6.35
CA THR A 293 17.40 -9.50 -6.78
C THR A 293 17.39 -8.60 -5.54
N PRO A 294 18.33 -7.64 -5.38
CA PRO A 294 18.28 -6.67 -4.29
C PRO A 294 16.99 -5.84 -4.33
N ALA A 295 16.46 -5.42 -3.17
CA ALA A 295 15.17 -4.75 -3.06
C ALA A 295 15.04 -3.51 -3.99
N LEU A 296 16.08 -2.67 -4.07
CA LEU A 296 16.08 -1.48 -4.95
C LEU A 296 16.09 -1.81 -6.45
N GLU A 297 16.58 -2.96 -6.84
CA GLU A 297 16.49 -3.45 -8.22
C GLU A 297 15.14 -4.10 -8.47
N ALA A 298 14.61 -4.85 -7.50
CA ALA A 298 13.29 -5.47 -7.56
C ALA A 298 12.19 -4.43 -7.77
N ILE A 299 12.15 -3.35 -6.99
CA ILE A 299 11.14 -2.30 -7.16
C ILE A 299 11.22 -1.60 -8.53
N LYS A 300 12.41 -1.58 -9.15
CA LYS A 300 12.54 -1.06 -10.52
C LYS A 300 11.92 -2.01 -11.54
N ILE A 301 12.13 -3.31 -11.39
CA ILE A 301 11.51 -4.33 -12.25
C ILE A 301 10.00 -4.26 -12.15
N ASP A 302 9.48 -4.14 -10.93
CA ASP A 302 8.04 -4.04 -10.67
C ASP A 302 7.44 -2.76 -11.27
N TYR A 303 8.13 -1.63 -11.12
CA TYR A 303 7.71 -0.37 -11.73
C TYR A 303 7.68 -0.47 -13.25
N ASP A 304 8.75 -0.99 -13.87
CA ASP A 304 8.88 -1.11 -15.33
C ASP A 304 7.77 -2.04 -15.89
N TYR A 305 7.45 -3.14 -15.20
CA TYR A 305 6.36 -4.04 -15.56
C TYR A 305 5.00 -3.33 -15.60
N LEU A 306 4.66 -2.60 -14.53
CA LEU A 306 3.39 -1.86 -14.46
C LEU A 306 3.35 -0.71 -15.46
N HIS A 307 4.47 0.00 -15.65
CA HIS A 307 4.57 1.10 -16.60
C HIS A 307 4.42 0.64 -18.05
N ALA A 308 4.83 -0.59 -18.37
CA ALA A 308 4.65 -1.19 -19.68
C ALA A 308 3.26 -1.81 -19.90
N MET A 309 2.47 -2.00 -18.84
CA MET A 309 1.13 -2.58 -18.90
C MET A 309 0.12 -1.49 -19.30
N VAL A 310 -0.24 -1.43 -20.58
CA VAL A 310 -1.18 -0.46 -21.17
C VAL A 310 -2.52 -1.10 -21.46
#